data_c67d704afd2ee4781896df351f2cad38
#
_entry.id   c67d704afd2ee4781896df351f2cad38
#
_cell.length_a   1.000
_cell.length_b   1.000
_cell.length_c   1.000
_cell.angle_alpha   90.00
_cell.angle_beta   90.00
_cell.angle_gamma   90.00
#
_symmetry.space_group_name_H-M   'P 1'
#
loop_
_entity.id
_entity.type
_entity.pdbx_description
1 polymer ?
#
loop_
_entity_poly.entity_id
_entity_poly.type
_entity_poly.pdbx_seq_one_letter_code
_entity_poly.pdbx_strand_id
1 'polypeptide(L)'
;RQLSLGTAGSFYAALGCCMVLLILATNTVAEDKDSVDVVIASLIQDLAAPKFVVRQRAMNRLVAIGADAIAGLNIAIRDGDRETRFRAGRVLDAVEKNVFQQKLEQFTKADVGDVNILLPGWRSFCAKVPETASSRRVFAQISRAEPRLCRAIEHGSASAGREIDRRCGEIQIALRENRKDSIALGTISGLLFAAGVEDVKMNRYSVKMLFGLCNQAIFSSRLRVRRSTGSYVYSTTANANIMRELFAGCLKHCESWDAQLAFSLAMSLNIPQSLPRALELVRDKQTPCQVIQTVIIAIAMFGDKDDIAVLELRVDDKSFCGVTQRINDVQYQTQLRDVAIAAMLILAEEDPRRYGFPRITVFPSGQFSYSHVGFANDEERGKTRSKWDAFRETLKIPDL
;
A
#
# COMPACT_ATOMS: atom_id res chain seq x y z
N ARG A 1 -64.40 44.07 -14.42
CA ARG A 1 -64.66 42.67 -14.64
C ARG A 1 -63.86 41.87 -13.64
N GLN A 2 -64.59 41.44 -12.68
CA GLN A 2 -64.35 40.50 -11.56
C GLN A 2 -62.95 39.89 -11.45
N LEU A 3 -62.26 40.31 -10.39
CA LEU A 3 -61.15 39.67 -9.75
C LEU A 3 -61.68 38.66 -8.72
N SER A 4 -61.31 37.38 -8.82
CA SER A 4 -61.60 36.34 -7.84
C SER A 4 -60.50 36.34 -6.76
N LEU A 5 -60.88 36.78 -5.58
CA LEU A 5 -60.17 36.55 -4.31
C LEU A 5 -60.47 35.10 -3.85
N GLY A 6 -59.42 34.29 -3.68
CA GLY A 6 -59.62 32.98 -3.08
C GLY A 6 -58.47 32.04 -3.21
N THR A 7 -57.36 32.20 -2.43
CA THR A 7 -56.41 31.10 -2.09
C THR A 7 -55.42 31.46 -0.99
N ALA A 8 -55.74 32.39 -0.08
CA ALA A 8 -54.81 32.74 1.02
C ALA A 8 -55.03 31.90 2.33
N GLY A 9 -56.13 31.12 2.41
CA GLY A 9 -56.43 30.36 3.61
C GLY A 9 -55.77 28.99 3.76
N SER A 10 -55.30 28.39 2.65
CA SER A 10 -54.81 27.02 2.66
C SER A 10 -53.29 26.88 3.02
N PHE A 11 -52.55 27.97 2.91
CA PHE A 11 -51.09 27.94 3.17
C PHE A 11 -50.75 27.98 4.68
N TYR A 12 -51.56 28.62 5.49
CA TYR A 12 -51.29 28.72 6.95
C TYR A 12 -51.65 27.43 7.71
N ALA A 13 -52.62 26.67 7.23
CA ALA A 13 -52.95 25.37 7.82
C ALA A 13 -51.85 24.30 7.60
N ALA A 14 -51.20 24.33 6.45
CA ALA A 14 -50.09 23.39 6.12
C ALA A 14 -48.81 23.70 6.90
N LEU A 15 -48.47 24.98 7.15
CA LEU A 15 -47.30 25.36 7.97
C LEU A 15 -47.50 25.01 9.46
N GLY A 16 -48.71 25.14 9.98
CA GLY A 16 -49.03 24.78 11.36
C GLY A 16 -48.89 23.28 11.63
N CYS A 17 -49.34 22.42 10.72
CA CYS A 17 -49.22 20.97 10.85
C CYS A 17 -47.75 20.48 10.74
N CYS A 18 -46.95 21.09 9.87
CA CYS A 18 -45.51 20.74 9.78
C CYS A 18 -44.73 21.15 11.04
N MET A 19 -45.04 22.27 11.65
CA MET A 19 -44.37 22.72 12.89
C MET A 19 -44.75 21.86 14.09
N VAL A 20 -46.00 21.43 14.22
CA VAL A 20 -46.45 20.54 15.30
C VAL A 20 -45.86 19.11 15.10
N LEU A 21 -45.75 18.61 13.88
CA LEU A 21 -45.09 17.33 13.59
C LEU A 21 -43.58 17.36 13.86
N LEU A 22 -42.90 18.49 13.61
CA LEU A 22 -41.47 18.65 13.96
C LEU A 22 -41.26 18.69 15.49
N ILE A 23 -42.13 19.35 16.22
CA ILE A 23 -42.06 19.43 17.70
C ILE A 23 -42.39 18.08 18.35
N LEU A 24 -43.32 17.30 17.80
CA LEU A 24 -43.62 15.96 18.29
C LEU A 24 -42.47 14.95 17.96
N ALA A 25 -41.85 15.09 16.79
CA ALA A 25 -40.72 14.26 16.42
C ALA A 25 -39.45 14.53 17.25
N THR A 26 -39.23 15.77 17.66
CA THR A 26 -38.11 16.14 18.55
C THR A 26 -38.33 15.69 19.99
N ASN A 27 -39.55 15.70 20.49
CA ASN A 27 -39.88 15.23 21.84
C ASN A 27 -39.78 13.70 21.97
N THR A 28 -40.21 12.93 20.97
CA THR A 28 -40.08 11.46 21.01
C THR A 28 -38.64 10.99 20.95
N VAL A 29 -37.75 11.69 20.23
CA VAL A 29 -36.31 11.36 20.18
C VAL A 29 -35.61 11.73 21.50
N ALA A 30 -36.02 12.77 22.18
CA ALA A 30 -35.47 13.15 23.49
C ALA A 30 -35.91 12.19 24.62
N GLU A 31 -37.20 11.81 24.67
CA GLU A 31 -37.69 10.82 25.63
C GLU A 31 -37.05 9.44 25.50
N ASP A 32 -36.78 8.99 24.28
CA ASP A 32 -36.15 7.70 24.04
C ASP A 32 -34.65 7.72 24.45
N LYS A 33 -33.97 8.82 24.27
CA LYS A 33 -32.55 8.98 24.66
C LYS A 33 -32.39 9.03 26.19
N ASP A 34 -33.23 9.75 26.91
CA ASP A 34 -33.19 9.80 28.37
C ASP A 34 -33.45 8.41 28.97
N SER A 35 -34.33 7.62 28.38
CA SER A 35 -34.57 6.23 28.80
C SER A 35 -33.35 5.31 28.59
N VAL A 36 -32.61 5.49 27.49
CA VAL A 36 -31.40 4.74 27.19
C VAL A 36 -30.27 5.11 28.16
N ASP A 37 -30.08 6.39 28.47
CA ASP A 37 -29.06 6.86 29.41
C ASP A 37 -29.28 6.32 30.83
N VAL A 38 -30.54 6.25 31.30
CA VAL A 38 -30.90 5.64 32.60
C VAL A 38 -30.56 4.14 32.61
N VAL A 39 -30.85 3.42 31.52
CA VAL A 39 -30.50 2.00 31.39
C VAL A 39 -28.98 1.79 31.41
N ILE A 40 -28.20 2.63 30.69
CA ILE A 40 -26.74 2.58 30.68
C ILE A 40 -26.19 2.83 32.09
N ALA A 41 -26.69 3.83 32.83
CA ALA A 41 -26.25 4.12 34.19
C ALA A 41 -26.50 2.94 35.13
N SER A 42 -27.66 2.30 35.05
CA SER A 42 -28.01 1.09 35.83
C SER A 42 -27.06 -0.08 35.48
N LEU A 43 -26.79 -0.32 34.21
CA LEU A 43 -25.90 -1.37 33.79
C LEU A 43 -24.44 -1.12 34.23
N ILE A 44 -24.00 0.14 34.29
CA ILE A 44 -22.68 0.53 34.80
C ILE A 44 -22.60 0.19 36.31
N GLN A 45 -23.62 0.47 37.09
CA GLN A 45 -23.68 0.06 38.50
C GLN A 45 -23.63 -1.44 38.66
N ASP A 46 -24.31 -2.20 37.81
CA ASP A 46 -24.29 -3.65 37.78
C ASP A 46 -22.89 -4.26 37.44
N LEU A 47 -21.98 -3.48 36.84
CA LEU A 47 -20.57 -3.94 36.65
C LEU A 47 -19.86 -4.16 37.98
N ALA A 48 -20.24 -3.49 39.07
CA ALA A 48 -19.69 -3.67 40.39
C ALA A 48 -20.48 -4.68 41.25
N ALA A 49 -21.56 -5.28 40.73
CA ALA A 49 -22.40 -6.20 41.49
C ALA A 49 -21.59 -7.41 42.03
N PRO A 50 -21.89 -7.88 43.27
CA PRO A 50 -21.17 -9.01 43.87
C PRO A 50 -21.29 -10.31 43.06
N LYS A 51 -22.46 -10.56 42.44
CA LYS A 51 -22.75 -11.78 41.66
C LYS A 51 -22.17 -11.68 40.29
N PHE A 52 -21.35 -12.70 39.91
CA PHE A 52 -20.73 -12.79 38.57
C PHE A 52 -21.76 -12.72 37.42
N VAL A 53 -22.89 -13.44 37.55
CA VAL A 53 -23.96 -13.48 36.53
C VAL A 53 -24.53 -12.08 36.22
N VAL A 54 -24.70 -11.24 37.24
CA VAL A 54 -25.19 -9.87 37.07
C VAL A 54 -24.18 -9.05 36.28
N ARG A 55 -22.93 -9.10 36.71
CA ARG A 55 -21.83 -8.40 36.01
C ARG A 55 -21.72 -8.81 34.55
N GLN A 56 -21.73 -10.14 34.28
CA GLN A 56 -21.62 -10.64 32.91
C GLN A 56 -22.80 -10.22 32.03
N ARG A 57 -24.02 -10.20 32.60
CA ARG A 57 -25.21 -9.71 31.90
C ARG A 57 -25.10 -8.22 31.58
N ALA A 58 -24.64 -7.40 32.53
CA ALA A 58 -24.43 -5.97 32.35
C ALA A 58 -23.38 -5.71 31.24
N MET A 59 -22.23 -6.41 31.28
CA MET A 59 -21.21 -6.32 30.22
C MET A 59 -21.80 -6.62 28.84
N ASN A 60 -22.50 -7.75 28.69
CA ASN A 60 -23.07 -8.16 27.41
C ASN A 60 -24.11 -7.16 26.90
N ARG A 61 -24.95 -6.59 27.78
CA ARG A 61 -25.94 -5.58 27.39
C ARG A 61 -25.29 -4.26 26.98
N LEU A 62 -24.29 -3.77 27.72
CA LEU A 62 -23.55 -2.56 27.34
C LEU A 62 -22.86 -2.72 25.98
N VAL A 63 -22.27 -3.90 25.72
CA VAL A 63 -21.68 -4.21 24.40
C VAL A 63 -22.75 -4.25 23.30
N ALA A 64 -23.94 -4.74 23.59
CA ALA A 64 -25.06 -4.77 22.64
C ALA A 64 -25.65 -3.38 22.35
N ILE A 65 -25.68 -2.49 23.35
CA ILE A 65 -26.08 -1.07 23.20
C ILE A 65 -25.11 -0.35 22.24
N GLY A 66 -23.82 -0.68 22.30
CA GLY A 66 -22.84 -0.18 21.34
C GLY A 66 -22.43 1.27 21.59
N ALA A 67 -22.47 2.11 20.55
CA ALA A 67 -21.91 3.47 20.58
C ALA A 67 -22.50 4.36 21.69
N ASP A 68 -23.78 4.22 21.99
CA ASP A 68 -24.47 5.03 22.99
C ASP A 68 -23.93 4.79 24.41
N ALA A 69 -23.39 3.59 24.69
CA ALA A 69 -22.74 3.28 25.96
C ALA A 69 -21.37 3.95 26.18
N ILE A 70 -20.73 4.46 25.15
CA ILE A 70 -19.33 4.98 25.22
C ILE A 70 -19.23 6.16 26.20
N ALA A 71 -20.18 7.11 26.16
CA ALA A 71 -20.15 8.29 27.02
C ALA A 71 -20.24 7.89 28.49
N GLY A 72 -21.20 7.04 28.86
CA GLY A 72 -21.38 6.55 30.22
C GLY A 72 -20.20 5.74 30.72
N LEU A 73 -19.61 4.87 29.86
CA LEU A 73 -18.41 4.07 30.18
C LEU A 73 -17.20 4.97 30.45
N ASN A 74 -17.01 6.04 29.69
CA ASN A 74 -15.91 6.99 29.91
C ASN A 74 -16.08 7.73 31.25
N ILE A 75 -17.29 8.10 31.64
CA ILE A 75 -17.57 8.67 32.96
C ILE A 75 -17.24 7.66 34.07
N ALA A 76 -17.66 6.40 33.92
CA ALA A 76 -17.37 5.34 34.89
C ALA A 76 -15.86 5.04 35.03
N ILE A 77 -15.08 5.16 33.96
CA ILE A 77 -13.61 5.03 33.97
C ILE A 77 -12.95 6.19 34.71
N ARG A 78 -13.48 7.40 34.58
CA ARG A 78 -12.93 8.59 35.22
C ARG A 78 -13.28 8.64 36.71
N ASP A 79 -14.56 8.43 37.05
CA ASP A 79 -15.14 8.77 38.34
C ASP A 79 -15.48 7.55 39.23
N GLY A 80 -15.46 6.34 38.68
CA GLY A 80 -15.77 5.08 39.36
C GLY A 80 -14.70 4.63 40.37
N ASP A 81 -15.04 3.67 41.20
CA ASP A 81 -14.05 2.95 42.04
C ASP A 81 -13.10 2.07 41.19
N ARG A 82 -12.08 1.52 41.84
CA ARG A 82 -11.06 0.72 41.15
C ARG A 82 -11.62 -0.45 40.31
N GLU A 83 -12.61 -1.13 40.86
CA GLU A 83 -13.24 -2.30 40.22
C GLU A 83 -14.10 -1.85 39.03
N THR A 84 -14.94 -0.87 39.21
CA THR A 84 -15.79 -0.28 38.18
C THR A 84 -14.95 0.27 37.04
N ARG A 85 -13.88 1.03 37.32
CA ARG A 85 -12.95 1.54 36.32
C ARG A 85 -12.34 0.44 35.46
N PHE A 86 -11.84 -0.62 36.11
CA PHE A 86 -11.23 -1.75 35.41
C PHE A 86 -12.23 -2.45 34.47
N ARG A 87 -13.44 -2.72 34.96
CA ARG A 87 -14.48 -3.42 34.18
C ARG A 87 -15.06 -2.54 33.09
N ALA A 88 -15.35 -1.28 33.38
CA ALA A 88 -15.80 -0.31 32.38
C ALA A 88 -14.79 -0.16 31.24
N GLY A 89 -13.48 -0.15 31.54
CA GLY A 89 -12.43 -0.15 30.53
C GLY A 89 -12.50 -1.37 29.61
N ARG A 90 -12.66 -2.57 30.16
CA ARG A 90 -12.79 -3.80 29.36
C ARG A 90 -14.07 -3.80 28.50
N VAL A 91 -15.17 -3.26 29.02
CA VAL A 91 -16.42 -3.13 28.26
C VAL A 91 -16.26 -2.10 27.17
N LEU A 92 -15.64 -0.95 27.46
CA LEU A 92 -15.35 0.09 26.45
C LEU A 92 -14.53 -0.46 25.29
N ASP A 93 -13.45 -1.20 25.58
CA ASP A 93 -12.64 -1.85 24.54
C ASP A 93 -13.48 -2.78 23.65
N ALA A 94 -14.40 -3.55 24.23
CA ALA A 94 -15.27 -4.45 23.49
C ALA A 94 -16.32 -3.68 22.66
N VAL A 95 -16.90 -2.60 23.20
CA VAL A 95 -17.85 -1.73 22.51
C VAL A 95 -17.17 -1.05 21.33
N GLU A 96 -16.02 -0.41 21.54
CA GLU A 96 -15.28 0.27 20.48
C GLU A 96 -14.89 -0.70 19.35
N LYS A 97 -14.47 -1.91 19.70
CA LYS A 97 -14.17 -2.96 18.73
C LYS A 97 -15.40 -3.35 17.90
N ASN A 98 -16.56 -3.52 18.53
CA ASN A 98 -17.79 -3.86 17.81
C ASN A 98 -18.28 -2.71 16.92
N VAL A 99 -18.28 -1.49 17.42
CA VAL A 99 -18.64 -0.29 16.66
C VAL A 99 -17.74 -0.12 15.45
N PHE A 100 -16.45 -0.31 15.65
CA PHE A 100 -15.49 -0.26 14.55
C PHE A 100 -15.72 -1.38 13.53
N GLN A 101 -16.01 -2.62 13.97
CA GLN A 101 -16.34 -3.72 13.09
C GLN A 101 -17.60 -3.46 12.26
N GLN A 102 -18.66 -2.93 12.88
CA GLN A 102 -19.89 -2.54 12.18
C GLN A 102 -19.61 -1.45 11.14
N LYS A 103 -18.81 -0.44 11.50
CA LYS A 103 -18.40 0.61 10.57
C LYS A 103 -17.60 0.07 9.38
N LEU A 104 -16.72 -0.92 9.60
CA LEU A 104 -16.00 -1.61 8.54
C LEU A 104 -16.94 -2.36 7.60
N GLU A 105 -17.96 -3.03 8.14
CA GLU A 105 -18.94 -3.76 7.34
C GLU A 105 -19.81 -2.82 6.49
N GLN A 106 -20.30 -1.74 7.10
CA GLN A 106 -21.04 -0.68 6.40
C GLN A 106 -20.19 -0.07 5.28
N PHE A 107 -18.93 0.30 5.59
CA PHE A 107 -17.99 0.83 4.61
C PHE A 107 -17.75 -0.13 3.44
N THR A 108 -17.66 -1.44 3.71
CA THR A 108 -17.40 -2.45 2.67
C THR A 108 -18.62 -2.69 1.77
N LYS A 109 -19.84 -2.50 2.31
CA LYS A 109 -21.11 -2.66 1.60
C LYS A 109 -21.60 -1.39 0.89
N ALA A 110 -21.06 -0.23 1.27
CA ALA A 110 -21.45 1.06 0.71
C ALA A 110 -21.11 1.14 -0.78
N ASP A 111 -21.95 1.85 -1.52
CA ASP A 111 -21.75 2.08 -2.95
C ASP A 111 -20.50 2.94 -3.21
N VAL A 112 -19.96 2.81 -4.42
CA VAL A 112 -18.83 3.65 -4.86
C VAL A 112 -19.29 5.10 -4.90
N GLY A 113 -18.51 5.99 -4.28
CA GLY A 113 -18.83 7.42 -4.15
C GLY A 113 -19.70 7.77 -2.93
N ASP A 114 -20.13 6.81 -2.11
CA ASP A 114 -20.81 7.10 -0.85
C ASP A 114 -19.84 7.76 0.16
N VAL A 115 -20.12 9.03 0.48
CA VAL A 115 -19.32 9.86 1.40
C VAL A 115 -19.78 9.79 2.86
N ASN A 116 -20.90 9.12 3.15
CA ASN A 116 -21.49 9.10 4.50
C ASN A 116 -20.72 8.17 5.44
N ILE A 117 -20.04 7.14 4.91
CA ILE A 117 -19.32 6.16 5.70
C ILE A 117 -17.86 6.16 5.29
N LEU A 118 -17.08 7.05 5.89
CA LEU A 118 -15.64 7.15 5.65
C LEU A 118 -14.86 6.58 6.84
N LEU A 119 -13.79 5.84 6.50
CA LEU A 119 -12.78 5.38 7.47
C LEU A 119 -11.57 6.33 7.44
N PRO A 120 -10.87 6.50 8.57
CA PRO A 120 -9.64 7.29 8.61
C PRO A 120 -8.64 6.85 7.54
N GLY A 121 -8.08 7.80 6.78
CA GLY A 121 -7.12 7.56 5.70
C GLY A 121 -7.74 7.18 4.35
N TRP A 122 -9.07 6.98 4.25
CA TRP A 122 -9.70 6.57 3.00
C TRP A 122 -9.49 7.56 1.85
N ARG A 123 -9.60 8.87 2.11
CA ARG A 123 -9.37 9.90 1.09
C ARG A 123 -7.95 9.86 0.53
N SER A 124 -6.96 9.70 1.41
CA SER A 124 -5.55 9.56 1.00
C SER A 124 -5.30 8.27 0.21
N PHE A 125 -6.06 7.20 0.50
CA PHE A 125 -5.99 5.96 -0.26
C PHE A 125 -6.56 6.14 -1.66
N CYS A 126 -7.72 6.78 -1.81
CA CYS A 126 -8.35 7.07 -3.11
C CYS A 126 -7.55 8.03 -4.00
N ALA A 127 -6.67 8.84 -3.42
CA ALA A 127 -5.74 9.66 -4.21
C ALA A 127 -4.70 8.83 -4.98
N LYS A 128 -4.50 7.55 -4.61
CA LYS A 128 -3.52 6.63 -5.21
C LYS A 128 -4.16 5.48 -5.97
N VAL A 129 -5.32 5.04 -5.51
CA VAL A 129 -6.01 3.86 -6.02
C VAL A 129 -7.45 4.24 -6.34
N PRO A 130 -7.94 4.01 -7.57
CA PRO A 130 -9.33 4.31 -7.93
C PRO A 130 -10.32 3.68 -6.95
N GLU A 131 -11.38 4.43 -6.61
CA GLU A 131 -12.45 3.91 -5.76
C GLU A 131 -13.25 2.84 -6.50
N THR A 132 -13.26 1.64 -5.94
CA THR A 132 -13.98 0.46 -6.43
C THR A 132 -14.41 -0.40 -5.24
N ALA A 133 -15.30 -1.35 -5.45
CA ALA A 133 -15.62 -2.35 -4.41
C ALA A 133 -14.39 -3.16 -3.95
N SER A 134 -13.39 -3.34 -4.82
CA SER A 134 -12.13 -4.02 -4.46
C SER A 134 -11.24 -3.14 -3.60
N SER A 135 -11.10 -1.85 -3.93
CA SER A 135 -10.31 -0.89 -3.13
C SER A 135 -10.93 -0.69 -1.74
N ARG A 136 -12.26 -0.62 -1.62
CA ARG A 136 -12.95 -0.59 -0.32
C ARG A 136 -12.65 -1.85 0.52
N ARG A 137 -12.70 -3.05 -0.08
CA ARG A 137 -12.36 -4.30 0.63
C ARG A 137 -10.90 -4.35 1.09
N VAL A 138 -9.96 -3.94 0.23
CA VAL A 138 -8.54 -3.86 0.60
C VAL A 138 -8.32 -2.85 1.71
N PHE A 139 -8.93 -1.67 1.62
CA PHE A 139 -8.79 -0.63 2.64
C PHE A 139 -9.43 -1.05 3.98
N ALA A 140 -10.56 -1.75 3.96
CA ALA A 140 -11.16 -2.32 5.17
C ALA A 140 -10.23 -3.33 5.86
N GLN A 141 -9.49 -4.15 5.09
CA GLN A 141 -8.47 -5.06 5.64
C GLN A 141 -7.30 -4.29 6.25
N ILE A 142 -6.84 -3.20 5.61
CA ILE A 142 -5.82 -2.30 6.13
C ILE A 142 -6.29 -1.68 7.44
N SER A 143 -7.48 -1.06 7.44
CA SER A 143 -8.05 -0.38 8.62
C SER A 143 -8.26 -1.33 9.80
N ARG A 144 -8.65 -2.59 9.53
CA ARG A 144 -8.78 -3.63 10.56
C ARG A 144 -7.44 -4.01 11.16
N ALA A 145 -6.40 -4.15 10.34
CA ALA A 145 -5.07 -4.57 10.79
C ALA A 145 -4.30 -3.44 11.46
N GLU A 146 -4.41 -2.21 10.94
CA GLU A 146 -3.59 -1.07 11.32
C GLU A 146 -4.43 0.21 11.53
N PRO A 147 -5.40 0.21 12.47
CA PRO A 147 -6.29 1.37 12.68
C PRO A 147 -5.54 2.62 13.17
N ARG A 148 -4.43 2.44 13.91
CA ARG A 148 -3.57 3.54 14.36
C ARG A 148 -2.85 4.20 13.19
N LEU A 149 -2.36 3.41 12.26
CA LEU A 149 -1.67 3.89 11.07
C LEU A 149 -2.62 4.70 10.17
N CYS A 150 -3.85 4.22 9.97
CA CYS A 150 -4.87 4.95 9.22
C CYS A 150 -5.17 6.31 9.84
N ARG A 151 -5.29 6.41 11.18
CA ARG A 151 -5.46 7.68 11.90
C ARG A 151 -4.22 8.56 11.78
N ALA A 152 -3.01 7.97 11.89
CA ALA A 152 -1.78 8.73 11.78
C ALA A 152 -1.62 9.40 10.41
N ILE A 153 -2.10 8.78 9.33
CA ILE A 153 -2.12 9.36 7.98
C ILE A 153 -2.99 10.62 7.94
N GLU A 154 -4.15 10.62 8.58
CA GLU A 154 -5.01 11.82 8.66
C GLU A 154 -4.37 12.96 9.44
N HIS A 155 -3.52 12.65 10.42
CA HIS A 155 -2.77 13.65 11.20
C HIS A 155 -1.51 14.14 10.47
N GLY A 156 -1.25 13.69 9.26
CA GLY A 156 -0.18 14.16 8.37
C GLY A 156 1.03 13.24 8.30
N SER A 157 1.90 13.56 7.34
CA SER A 157 3.05 12.74 6.93
C SER A 157 4.03 12.44 8.06
N ALA A 158 4.33 13.41 8.92
CA ALA A 158 5.23 13.22 10.06
C ALA A 158 4.65 12.22 11.09
N SER A 159 3.34 12.23 11.31
CA SER A 159 2.66 11.27 12.19
C SER A 159 2.68 9.86 11.57
N ALA A 160 2.40 9.76 10.27
CA ALA A 160 2.44 8.50 9.53
C ALA A 160 3.84 7.88 9.58
N GLY A 161 4.90 8.66 9.36
CA GLY A 161 6.28 8.17 9.42
C GLY A 161 6.66 7.59 10.78
N ARG A 162 6.35 8.31 11.88
CA ARG A 162 6.59 7.80 13.24
C ARG A 162 5.84 6.50 13.52
N GLU A 163 4.59 6.40 13.05
CA GLU A 163 3.78 5.20 13.27
C GLU A 163 4.28 4.01 12.45
N ILE A 164 4.78 4.22 11.23
CA ILE A 164 5.47 3.19 10.45
C ILE A 164 6.69 2.68 11.22
N ASP A 165 7.55 3.58 11.70
CA ASP A 165 8.77 3.21 12.42
C ASP A 165 8.47 2.43 13.70
N ARG A 166 7.47 2.87 14.47
CA ARG A 166 6.99 2.18 15.66
C ARG A 166 6.50 0.76 15.32
N ARG A 167 5.67 0.65 14.28
CA ARG A 167 5.08 -0.63 13.88
C ARG A 167 6.12 -1.60 13.32
N CYS A 168 7.06 -1.12 12.53
CA CYS A 168 8.20 -1.93 12.06
C CYS A 168 9.03 -2.46 13.24
N GLY A 169 9.25 -1.67 14.29
CA GLY A 169 9.90 -2.13 15.51
C GLY A 169 9.13 -3.26 16.21
N GLU A 170 7.80 -3.15 16.33
CA GLU A 170 6.96 -4.22 16.91
C GLU A 170 7.01 -5.51 16.08
N ILE A 171 6.96 -5.38 14.75
CA ILE A 171 7.07 -6.52 13.83
C ILE A 171 8.44 -7.20 14.01
N GLN A 172 9.53 -6.43 14.16
CA GLN A 172 10.85 -7.00 14.41
C GLN A 172 10.89 -7.83 15.67
N ILE A 173 10.31 -7.32 16.76
CA ILE A 173 10.24 -8.05 18.03
C ILE A 173 9.44 -9.35 17.83
N ALA A 174 8.28 -9.26 17.19
CA ALA A 174 7.43 -10.43 16.90
C ALA A 174 8.15 -11.49 16.06
N LEU A 175 8.93 -11.07 15.06
CA LEU A 175 9.72 -11.99 14.24
C LEU A 175 10.84 -12.68 15.04
N ARG A 176 11.53 -11.96 15.95
CA ARG A 176 12.55 -12.52 16.84
C ARG A 176 11.95 -13.55 17.81
N GLU A 177 10.73 -13.32 18.27
CA GLU A 177 9.98 -14.22 19.13
C GLU A 177 9.26 -15.36 18.37
N ASN A 178 9.52 -15.48 17.07
CA ASN A 178 8.89 -16.47 16.17
C ASN A 178 7.35 -16.36 16.08
N ARG A 179 6.77 -15.20 16.40
CA ARG A 179 5.33 -14.91 16.32
C ARG A 179 4.94 -14.41 14.91
N LYS A 180 5.21 -15.24 13.88
CA LYS A 180 4.97 -14.87 12.47
C LYS A 180 3.49 -14.66 12.13
N ASP A 181 2.58 -15.31 12.85
CA ASP A 181 1.12 -15.21 12.65
C ASP A 181 0.57 -13.81 12.96
N SER A 182 1.37 -12.95 13.60
CA SER A 182 1.01 -11.56 13.87
C SER A 182 1.11 -10.63 12.65
N ILE A 183 1.65 -11.11 11.53
CA ILE A 183 1.85 -10.30 10.31
C ILE A 183 0.80 -10.68 9.28
N ALA A 184 -0.28 -9.90 9.25
CA ALA A 184 -1.35 -10.07 8.28
C ALA A 184 -1.05 -9.34 6.95
N LEU A 185 -1.71 -9.75 5.86
CA LEU A 185 -1.65 -9.04 4.58
C LEU A 185 -2.08 -7.57 4.74
N GLY A 186 -3.11 -7.31 5.53
CA GLY A 186 -3.57 -5.95 5.83
C GLY A 186 -2.49 -5.08 6.49
N THR A 187 -1.63 -5.66 7.34
CA THR A 187 -0.48 -4.97 7.94
C THR A 187 0.54 -4.56 6.87
N ILE A 188 0.94 -5.49 5.99
CA ILE A 188 1.90 -5.18 4.92
C ILE A 188 1.32 -4.11 4.00
N SER A 189 0.07 -4.27 3.56
CA SER A 189 -0.60 -3.31 2.69
C SER A 189 -0.78 -1.94 3.34
N GLY A 190 -1.07 -1.90 4.65
CA GLY A 190 -1.19 -0.67 5.41
C GLY A 190 0.14 0.09 5.53
N LEU A 191 1.22 -0.62 5.78
CA LEU A 191 2.56 -0.03 5.82
C LEU A 191 2.99 0.49 4.45
N LEU A 192 2.74 -0.26 3.36
CA LEU A 192 2.99 0.18 1.99
C LEU A 192 2.17 1.43 1.63
N PHE A 193 0.88 1.44 1.99
CA PHE A 193 0.01 2.59 1.79
C PHE A 193 0.54 3.83 2.50
N ALA A 194 0.85 3.72 3.79
CA ALA A 194 1.35 4.83 4.59
C ALA A 194 2.70 5.34 4.08
N ALA A 195 3.62 4.45 3.71
CA ALA A 195 4.90 4.81 3.11
C ALA A 195 4.72 5.52 1.75
N GLY A 196 3.69 5.15 0.99
CA GLY A 196 3.34 5.81 -0.27
C GLY A 196 2.79 7.24 -0.10
N VAL A 197 2.34 7.68 1.08
CA VAL A 197 1.82 9.04 1.31
C VAL A 197 2.92 10.07 1.07
N GLU A 198 2.55 11.22 0.46
CA GLU A 198 3.48 12.28 0.14
C GLU A 198 4.21 12.80 1.39
N ASP A 199 5.46 13.21 1.24
CA ASP A 199 6.33 13.75 2.30
C ASP A 199 6.51 12.88 3.56
N VAL A 200 6.06 11.64 3.55
CA VAL A 200 6.34 10.71 4.64
C VAL A 200 7.84 10.43 4.69
N LYS A 201 8.43 10.62 5.86
CA LYS A 201 9.81 10.24 6.17
C LYS A 201 9.80 9.10 7.17
N MET A 202 10.53 8.05 6.87
CA MET A 202 10.73 6.91 7.76
C MET A 202 12.21 6.55 7.84
N ASN A 203 12.60 5.83 8.88
CA ASN A 203 13.99 5.45 9.04
C ASN A 203 14.36 4.33 8.05
N ARG A 204 15.66 4.22 7.76
CA ARG A 204 16.19 3.24 6.80
C ARG A 204 15.86 1.78 7.17
N TYR A 205 15.81 1.49 8.45
CA TYR A 205 15.44 0.16 8.93
C TYR A 205 14.02 -0.22 8.52
N SER A 206 13.07 0.71 8.67
CA SER A 206 11.66 0.53 8.25
C SER A 206 11.53 0.30 6.75
N VAL A 207 12.29 1.04 5.93
CA VAL A 207 12.35 0.83 4.47
C VAL A 207 12.77 -0.60 4.14
N LYS A 208 13.89 -1.05 4.72
CA LYS A 208 14.40 -2.41 4.52
C LYS A 208 13.40 -3.49 4.99
N MET A 209 12.79 -3.27 6.15
CA MET A 209 11.76 -4.17 6.69
C MET A 209 10.58 -4.30 5.74
N LEU A 210 10.10 -3.19 5.18
CA LEU A 210 8.96 -3.16 4.28
C LEU A 210 9.19 -4.06 3.06
N PHE A 211 10.32 -3.90 2.36
CA PHE A 211 10.64 -4.75 1.20
C PHE A 211 10.88 -6.20 1.60
N GLY A 212 11.47 -6.45 2.77
CA GLY A 212 11.58 -7.79 3.34
C GLY A 212 10.23 -8.46 3.57
N LEU A 213 9.22 -7.72 4.05
CA LEU A 213 7.85 -8.20 4.22
C LEU A 213 7.17 -8.50 2.87
N CYS A 214 7.42 -7.70 1.84
CA CYS A 214 6.88 -7.94 0.50
C CYS A 214 7.43 -9.21 -0.15
N ASN A 215 8.62 -9.66 0.25
CA ASN A 215 9.19 -10.93 -0.22
C ASN A 215 8.53 -12.16 0.43
N GLN A 216 7.79 -12.00 1.53
CA GLN A 216 7.12 -13.12 2.19
C GLN A 216 5.95 -13.67 1.35
N ALA A 217 5.68 -14.96 1.50
CA ALA A 217 4.63 -15.66 0.75
C ALA A 217 3.25 -15.04 0.92
N ILE A 218 2.93 -14.47 2.10
CA ILE A 218 1.63 -13.83 2.38
C ILE A 218 1.34 -12.66 1.43
N PHE A 219 2.36 -11.93 0.99
CA PHE A 219 2.23 -10.84 0.02
C PHE A 219 2.46 -11.35 -1.41
N SER A 220 3.60 -12.00 -1.66
CA SER A 220 4.02 -12.39 -3.01
C SER A 220 3.04 -13.36 -3.70
N SER A 221 2.40 -14.29 -2.95
CA SER A 221 1.39 -15.19 -3.49
C SER A 221 0.10 -14.49 -3.97
N ARG A 222 -0.13 -13.24 -3.60
CA ARG A 222 -1.25 -12.43 -4.11
C ARG A 222 -0.98 -11.84 -5.48
N LEU A 223 0.29 -11.68 -5.83
CA LEU A 223 0.73 -11.10 -7.08
C LEU A 223 1.13 -12.14 -8.11
N ARG A 224 1.54 -13.34 -7.67
CA ARG A 224 1.93 -14.46 -8.54
C ARG A 224 1.40 -15.77 -8.00
N VAL A 225 0.95 -16.63 -8.92
CA VAL A 225 0.44 -17.97 -8.60
C VAL A 225 1.34 -18.99 -9.28
N ARG A 226 1.82 -19.97 -8.53
CA ARG A 226 2.62 -21.08 -9.07
C ARG A 226 1.71 -22.08 -9.77
N ARG A 227 1.98 -22.37 -11.02
CA ARG A 227 1.30 -23.45 -11.77
C ARG A 227 1.80 -24.84 -11.34
N SER A 228 1.02 -25.86 -11.62
CA SER A 228 1.42 -27.28 -11.44
C SER A 228 2.72 -27.63 -12.17
N THR A 229 2.99 -26.96 -13.29
CA THR A 229 4.23 -27.09 -14.08
C THR A 229 5.47 -26.46 -13.44
N GLY A 230 5.31 -25.84 -12.24
CA GLY A 230 6.41 -25.12 -11.56
C GLY A 230 6.59 -23.67 -12.00
N SER A 231 5.99 -23.25 -13.11
CA SER A 231 6.05 -21.86 -13.60
C SER A 231 5.12 -20.95 -12.80
N TYR A 232 5.42 -19.63 -12.79
CA TYR A 232 4.56 -18.62 -12.16
C TYR A 232 3.71 -17.90 -13.19
N VAL A 233 2.47 -17.57 -12.80
CA VAL A 233 1.57 -16.68 -13.53
C VAL A 233 1.28 -15.48 -12.64
N TYR A 234 1.34 -14.29 -13.21
CA TYR A 234 1.01 -13.06 -12.50
C TYR A 234 -0.52 -12.88 -12.40
N SER A 235 -0.97 -12.53 -11.20
CA SER A 235 -2.37 -12.25 -10.96
C SER A 235 -2.78 -10.91 -11.59
N THR A 236 -3.88 -10.90 -12.35
CA THR A 236 -4.47 -9.70 -12.96
C THR A 236 -5.70 -9.21 -12.19
N THR A 237 -5.96 -9.75 -11.01
CA THR A 237 -7.10 -9.33 -10.19
C THR A 237 -6.97 -7.87 -9.75
N ALA A 238 -8.10 -7.19 -9.52
CA ALA A 238 -8.12 -5.82 -9.02
C ALA A 238 -7.31 -5.68 -7.71
N ASN A 239 -7.39 -6.65 -6.81
CA ASN A 239 -6.61 -6.65 -5.57
C ASN A 239 -5.09 -6.72 -5.84
N ALA A 240 -4.65 -7.54 -6.81
CA ALA A 240 -3.24 -7.62 -7.17
C ALA A 240 -2.73 -6.28 -7.75
N ASN A 241 -3.54 -5.61 -8.57
CA ASN A 241 -3.19 -4.31 -9.12
C ASN A 241 -3.08 -3.24 -8.01
N ILE A 242 -4.02 -3.22 -7.06
CA ILE A 242 -3.93 -2.34 -5.88
C ILE A 242 -2.62 -2.60 -5.11
N MET A 243 -2.25 -3.85 -4.88
CA MET A 243 -1.00 -4.19 -4.18
C MET A 243 0.23 -3.70 -4.94
N ARG A 244 0.23 -3.76 -6.29
CA ARG A 244 1.32 -3.21 -7.12
C ARG A 244 1.42 -1.70 -6.99
N GLU A 245 0.30 -0.98 -7.03
CA GLU A 245 0.26 0.47 -6.83
C GLU A 245 0.81 0.86 -5.44
N LEU A 246 0.39 0.16 -4.38
CA LEU A 246 0.89 0.42 -3.03
C LEU A 246 2.40 0.15 -2.92
N PHE A 247 2.89 -0.92 -3.54
CA PHE A 247 4.32 -1.22 -3.58
C PHE A 247 5.10 -0.14 -4.35
N ALA A 248 4.62 0.25 -5.52
CA ALA A 248 5.27 1.30 -6.34
C ALA A 248 5.37 2.63 -5.60
N GLY A 249 4.32 3.00 -4.84
CA GLY A 249 4.33 4.20 -4.01
C GLY A 249 5.43 4.23 -2.95
N CYS A 250 5.96 3.07 -2.54
CA CYS A 250 7.06 2.97 -1.57
C CYS A 250 8.44 3.14 -2.22
N LEU A 251 8.56 2.99 -3.54
CA LEU A 251 9.86 3.00 -4.23
C LEU A 251 10.56 4.36 -4.13
N LYS A 252 9.83 5.45 -3.86
CA LYS A 252 10.43 6.78 -3.60
C LYS A 252 11.40 6.80 -2.41
N HIS A 253 11.24 5.86 -1.45
CA HIS A 253 12.13 5.73 -0.29
C HIS A 253 13.33 4.83 -0.55
N CYS A 254 13.42 4.21 -1.74
CA CYS A 254 14.57 3.41 -2.11
C CYS A 254 15.78 4.33 -2.31
N GLU A 255 16.65 4.34 -1.33
CA GLU A 255 18.02 4.81 -1.47
C GLU A 255 18.88 3.67 -2.00
N SER A 256 20.11 3.98 -2.40
CA SER A 256 20.99 3.13 -3.19
C SER A 256 21.07 1.65 -2.78
N TRP A 257 20.98 1.30 -1.50
CA TRP A 257 21.11 -0.10 -1.04
C TRP A 257 19.81 -0.89 -1.10
N ASP A 258 18.69 -0.23 -0.84
CA ASP A 258 17.39 -0.88 -0.79
C ASP A 258 16.77 -0.99 -2.18
N ALA A 259 17.23 -0.16 -3.11
CA ALA A 259 16.76 -0.15 -4.49
C ALA A 259 17.07 -1.48 -5.22
N GLN A 260 18.21 -2.11 -5.00
CA GLN A 260 18.51 -3.41 -5.61
C GLN A 260 17.48 -4.47 -5.21
N LEU A 261 17.18 -4.58 -3.91
CA LEU A 261 16.15 -5.52 -3.41
C LEU A 261 14.76 -5.13 -3.95
N ALA A 262 14.43 -3.86 -3.89
CA ALA A 262 13.13 -3.36 -4.32
C ALA A 262 12.86 -3.63 -5.81
N PHE A 263 13.83 -3.36 -6.69
CA PHE A 263 13.68 -3.63 -8.13
C PHE A 263 13.75 -5.11 -8.47
N SER A 264 14.56 -5.91 -7.76
CA SER A 264 14.51 -7.37 -7.88
C SER A 264 13.13 -7.92 -7.53
N LEU A 265 12.49 -7.40 -6.48
CA LEU A 265 11.11 -7.73 -6.11
C LEU A 265 10.11 -7.21 -7.15
N ALA A 266 10.26 -5.97 -7.62
CA ALA A 266 9.38 -5.40 -8.64
C ALA A 266 9.35 -6.27 -9.90
N MET A 267 10.51 -6.70 -10.39
CA MET A 267 10.61 -7.62 -11.52
C MET A 267 9.98 -8.98 -11.22
N SER A 268 10.30 -9.58 -10.06
CA SER A 268 9.78 -10.91 -9.68
C SER A 268 8.27 -10.93 -9.44
N LEU A 269 7.67 -9.80 -9.09
CA LEU A 269 6.23 -9.63 -8.81
C LEU A 269 5.48 -8.98 -9.98
N ASN A 270 6.18 -8.64 -11.06
CA ASN A 270 5.67 -7.95 -12.25
C ASN A 270 4.96 -6.64 -11.89
N ILE A 271 5.76 -5.66 -11.43
CA ILE A 271 5.28 -4.33 -11.01
C ILE A 271 5.79 -3.26 -11.98
N PRO A 272 5.17 -3.08 -13.16
CA PRO A 272 5.60 -2.09 -14.15
C PRO A 272 5.51 -0.65 -13.63
N GLN A 273 4.70 -0.38 -12.63
CA GLN A 273 4.61 0.91 -11.94
C GLN A 273 5.94 1.36 -11.29
N SER A 274 6.94 0.47 -11.23
CA SER A 274 8.30 0.79 -10.79
C SER A 274 9.12 1.57 -11.82
N LEU A 275 8.71 1.59 -13.09
CA LEU A 275 9.46 2.18 -14.20
C LEU A 275 9.82 3.67 -13.99
N PRO A 276 8.92 4.56 -13.56
CA PRO A 276 9.28 5.97 -13.36
C PRO A 276 10.45 6.15 -12.39
N ARG A 277 10.44 5.41 -11.28
CA ARG A 277 11.55 5.46 -10.31
C ARG A 277 12.84 4.84 -10.85
N ALA A 278 12.73 3.80 -11.68
CA ALA A 278 13.88 3.21 -12.37
C ALA A 278 14.59 4.25 -13.26
N LEU A 279 13.83 4.97 -14.07
CA LEU A 279 14.34 6.03 -14.95
C LEU A 279 15.02 7.17 -14.17
N GLU A 280 14.45 7.57 -13.02
CA GLU A 280 15.07 8.57 -12.14
C GLU A 280 16.44 8.10 -11.63
N LEU A 281 16.53 6.84 -11.15
CA LEU A 281 17.78 6.28 -10.61
C LEU A 281 18.88 6.13 -11.69
N VAL A 282 18.52 5.84 -12.93
CA VAL A 282 19.51 5.82 -14.03
C VAL A 282 20.06 7.21 -14.34
N ARG A 283 19.24 8.26 -14.20
CA ARG A 283 19.68 9.66 -14.39
C ARG A 283 20.59 10.15 -13.25
N ASP A 284 20.41 9.60 -12.05
CA ASP A 284 21.23 10.00 -10.89
C ASP A 284 22.63 9.39 -10.95
N LYS A 285 23.64 10.26 -11.13
CA LYS A 285 25.06 9.87 -11.19
C LYS A 285 25.61 9.31 -9.87
N GLN A 286 24.95 9.56 -8.76
CA GLN A 286 25.37 9.08 -7.44
C GLN A 286 24.88 7.67 -7.13
N THR A 287 23.95 7.15 -7.92
CA THR A 287 23.44 5.79 -7.71
C THR A 287 24.54 4.75 -8.00
N PRO A 288 24.83 3.83 -7.04
CA PRO A 288 25.88 2.83 -7.21
C PRO A 288 25.64 1.89 -8.39
N CYS A 289 26.72 1.47 -9.04
CA CYS A 289 26.70 0.57 -10.19
C CYS A 289 25.87 -0.71 -9.96
N GLN A 290 25.97 -1.34 -8.78
CA GLN A 290 25.22 -2.55 -8.43
C GLN A 290 23.70 -2.34 -8.40
N VAL A 291 23.27 -1.12 -8.11
CA VAL A 291 21.87 -0.73 -8.18
C VAL A 291 21.44 -0.48 -9.61
N ILE A 292 22.25 0.34 -10.34
CA ILE A 292 21.97 0.72 -11.73
C ILE A 292 21.82 -0.50 -12.63
N GLN A 293 22.67 -1.51 -12.50
CA GLN A 293 22.55 -2.74 -13.31
C GLN A 293 21.20 -3.44 -13.13
N THR A 294 20.67 -3.49 -11.87
CA THR A 294 19.37 -4.10 -11.60
C THR A 294 18.23 -3.24 -12.14
N VAL A 295 18.39 -1.92 -12.02
CA VAL A 295 17.41 -0.93 -12.50
C VAL A 295 17.36 -0.93 -14.05
N ILE A 296 18.48 -1.03 -14.75
CA ILE A 296 18.52 -1.17 -16.21
C ILE A 296 17.76 -2.42 -16.69
N ILE A 297 17.91 -3.55 -15.98
CA ILE A 297 17.16 -4.77 -16.32
C ILE A 297 15.65 -4.58 -16.07
N ALA A 298 15.27 -3.84 -15.03
CA ALA A 298 13.87 -3.50 -14.79
C ALA A 298 13.31 -2.59 -15.90
N ILE A 299 14.11 -1.64 -16.42
CA ILE A 299 13.73 -0.83 -17.58
C ILE A 299 13.57 -1.71 -18.83
N ALA A 300 14.50 -2.62 -19.09
CA ALA A 300 14.38 -3.57 -20.22
C ALA A 300 13.13 -4.45 -20.14
N MET A 301 12.64 -4.72 -18.92
CA MET A 301 11.44 -5.52 -18.69
C MET A 301 10.14 -4.74 -18.78
N PHE A 302 10.13 -3.47 -18.38
CA PHE A 302 8.90 -2.68 -18.20
C PHE A 302 8.81 -1.45 -19.10
N GLY A 303 9.90 -1.04 -19.70
CA GLY A 303 10.01 0.13 -20.57
C GLY A 303 9.70 -0.17 -22.03
N ASP A 304 9.86 0.84 -22.85
CA ASP A 304 9.67 0.81 -24.29
C ASP A 304 10.81 1.54 -25.04
N LYS A 305 10.64 1.76 -26.34
CA LYS A 305 11.66 2.41 -27.20
C LYS A 305 11.99 3.84 -26.78
N ASP A 306 11.07 4.55 -26.18
CA ASP A 306 11.29 5.94 -25.75
C ASP A 306 12.26 6.02 -24.55
N ASP A 307 12.36 4.93 -23.77
CA ASP A 307 13.26 4.84 -22.61
C ASP A 307 14.73 4.61 -23.00
N ILE A 308 15.03 4.29 -24.26
CA ILE A 308 16.39 4.11 -24.79
C ILE A 308 17.24 5.34 -24.52
N ALA A 309 16.71 6.54 -24.74
CA ALA A 309 17.42 7.80 -24.51
C ALA A 309 17.97 7.91 -23.07
N VAL A 310 17.23 7.43 -22.07
CA VAL A 310 17.70 7.42 -20.67
C VAL A 310 18.83 6.44 -20.46
N LEU A 311 18.79 5.27 -21.10
CA LEU A 311 19.85 4.25 -21.00
C LEU A 311 21.15 4.68 -21.69
N GLU A 312 21.08 5.53 -22.71
CA GLU A 312 22.24 6.14 -23.38
C GLU A 312 23.14 6.92 -22.42
N LEU A 313 22.61 7.46 -21.34
CA LEU A 313 23.41 8.10 -20.28
C LEU A 313 24.44 7.17 -19.64
N ARG A 314 24.30 5.84 -19.82
CA ARG A 314 25.18 4.82 -19.23
C ARG A 314 25.98 4.04 -20.26
N VAL A 315 25.90 4.39 -21.53
CA VAL A 315 26.55 3.68 -22.65
C VAL A 315 28.09 3.76 -22.61
N ASP A 316 28.64 4.75 -21.89
CA ASP A 316 30.10 4.91 -21.71
C ASP A 316 30.57 4.57 -20.27
N ASP A 317 29.65 4.09 -19.41
CA ASP A 317 29.96 3.80 -18.02
C ASP A 317 30.74 2.47 -17.91
N LYS A 318 32.04 2.57 -17.63
CA LYS A 318 32.97 1.43 -17.51
C LYS A 318 32.96 0.78 -16.13
N SER A 319 32.07 1.21 -15.24
CA SER A 319 31.98 0.66 -13.88
C SER A 319 31.78 -0.85 -13.93
N PHE A 320 32.58 -1.58 -13.15
CA PHE A 320 32.49 -3.03 -13.05
C PHE A 320 31.28 -3.46 -12.23
N CYS A 321 30.47 -4.34 -12.80
CA CYS A 321 29.22 -4.81 -12.19
C CYS A 321 29.40 -5.90 -11.11
N GLY A 322 30.61 -6.12 -10.61
CA GLY A 322 30.88 -7.06 -9.50
C GLY A 322 30.83 -8.55 -9.89
N VAL A 323 30.69 -8.88 -11.18
CA VAL A 323 30.63 -10.27 -11.64
C VAL A 323 31.71 -10.55 -12.70
N THR A 324 32.50 -11.57 -12.42
CA THR A 324 33.42 -12.17 -13.34
C THR A 324 33.02 -13.64 -13.55
N GLN A 325 32.79 -14.04 -14.79
CA GLN A 325 32.51 -15.43 -15.13
C GLN A 325 33.73 -16.04 -15.78
N ARG A 326 34.10 -17.27 -15.40
CA ARG A 326 35.14 -18.07 -16.07
C ARG A 326 34.47 -19.22 -16.81
N ILE A 327 34.65 -19.26 -18.13
CA ILE A 327 34.09 -20.28 -19.01
C ILE A 327 35.22 -20.76 -19.94
N ASN A 328 35.52 -22.03 -19.93
CA ASN A 328 36.62 -22.63 -20.75
C ASN A 328 37.91 -21.83 -20.61
N ASP A 329 38.32 -21.53 -19.38
CA ASP A 329 39.50 -20.73 -19.01
C ASP A 329 39.52 -19.28 -19.49
N VAL A 330 38.48 -18.79 -20.16
CA VAL A 330 38.30 -17.39 -20.52
C VAL A 330 37.54 -16.67 -19.43
N GLN A 331 38.07 -15.52 -19.02
CA GLN A 331 37.45 -14.66 -18.00
C GLN A 331 36.62 -13.56 -18.66
N TYR A 332 35.36 -13.48 -18.31
CA TYR A 332 34.41 -12.48 -18.82
C TYR A 332 34.05 -11.49 -17.70
N GLN A 333 34.17 -10.21 -18.00
CA GLN A 333 33.84 -9.14 -17.05
C GLN A 333 32.70 -8.28 -17.60
N THR A 334 31.68 -8.05 -16.78
CA THR A 334 30.55 -7.19 -17.14
C THR A 334 30.80 -5.79 -16.64
N GLN A 335 30.67 -4.82 -17.53
CA GLN A 335 30.64 -3.40 -17.22
C GLN A 335 29.21 -2.85 -17.38
N LEU A 336 28.91 -1.72 -16.75
CA LEU A 336 27.56 -1.15 -16.79
C LEU A 336 27.13 -0.80 -18.21
N ARG A 337 28.04 -0.30 -19.04
CA ARG A 337 27.82 -0.03 -20.47
C ARG A 337 27.36 -1.27 -21.25
N ASP A 338 27.84 -2.47 -20.86
CA ASP A 338 27.44 -3.71 -21.52
C ASP A 338 25.96 -4.04 -21.22
N VAL A 339 25.56 -3.82 -19.96
CA VAL A 339 24.17 -4.01 -19.50
C VAL A 339 23.25 -3.00 -20.18
N ALA A 340 23.69 -1.73 -20.31
CA ALA A 340 22.92 -0.68 -20.95
C ALA A 340 22.67 -0.98 -22.45
N ILE A 341 23.72 -1.37 -23.20
CA ILE A 341 23.58 -1.70 -24.63
C ILE A 341 22.67 -2.92 -24.82
N ALA A 342 22.82 -3.96 -24.00
CA ALA A 342 21.94 -5.13 -24.07
C ALA A 342 20.47 -4.78 -23.81
N ALA A 343 20.19 -3.92 -22.84
CA ALA A 343 18.86 -3.44 -22.53
C ALA A 343 18.27 -2.60 -23.66
N MET A 344 19.03 -1.67 -24.22
CA MET A 344 18.61 -0.84 -25.36
C MET A 344 18.25 -1.67 -26.59
N LEU A 345 19.03 -2.71 -26.90
CA LEU A 345 18.71 -3.65 -27.98
C LEU A 345 17.39 -4.39 -27.73
N ILE A 346 17.14 -4.81 -26.48
CA ILE A 346 15.88 -5.47 -26.11
C ILE A 346 14.69 -4.51 -26.28
N LEU A 347 14.80 -3.25 -25.81
CA LEU A 347 13.76 -2.23 -25.98
C LEU A 347 13.51 -1.89 -27.46
N ALA A 348 14.56 -1.96 -28.29
CA ALA A 348 14.47 -1.80 -29.74
C ALA A 348 13.89 -3.05 -30.45
N GLU A 349 13.51 -4.10 -29.72
CA GLU A 349 13.03 -5.39 -30.24
C GLU A 349 14.05 -6.14 -31.07
N GLU A 350 15.36 -5.88 -30.85
CA GLU A 350 16.46 -6.54 -31.51
C GLU A 350 16.99 -7.72 -30.68
N ASP A 351 17.56 -8.73 -31.39
CA ASP A 351 18.24 -9.83 -30.71
C ASP A 351 19.68 -9.43 -30.35
N PRO A 352 20.04 -9.24 -29.07
CA PRO A 352 21.37 -8.80 -28.68
C PRO A 352 22.50 -9.77 -29.15
N ARG A 353 22.19 -11.03 -29.42
CA ARG A 353 23.18 -12.01 -29.92
C ARG A 353 23.76 -11.61 -31.27
N ARG A 354 22.99 -10.95 -32.14
CA ARG A 354 23.46 -10.44 -33.45
C ARG A 354 24.46 -9.30 -33.31
N TYR A 355 24.40 -8.60 -32.18
CA TYR A 355 25.23 -7.43 -31.88
C TYR A 355 26.53 -7.77 -31.14
N GLY A 356 26.67 -8.99 -30.63
CA GLY A 356 27.90 -9.43 -29.98
C GLY A 356 27.73 -9.92 -28.55
N PHE A 357 26.49 -10.23 -28.13
CA PHE A 357 26.19 -10.84 -26.83
C PHE A 357 25.80 -12.33 -26.97
N PRO A 358 26.71 -13.22 -27.35
CA PRO A 358 26.37 -14.60 -27.72
C PRO A 358 25.84 -15.44 -26.56
N ARG A 359 26.12 -15.02 -25.30
CA ARG A 359 25.77 -15.76 -24.09
C ARG A 359 24.50 -15.29 -23.45
N ILE A 360 23.90 -14.19 -23.94
CA ILE A 360 22.68 -13.65 -23.36
C ILE A 360 21.50 -14.60 -23.55
N THR A 361 20.73 -14.77 -22.49
CA THR A 361 19.40 -15.38 -22.56
C THR A 361 18.39 -14.32 -22.15
N VAL A 362 17.53 -13.94 -23.07
CA VAL A 362 16.44 -12.99 -22.82
C VAL A 362 15.15 -13.79 -22.61
N PHE A 363 14.49 -13.57 -21.48
CA PHE A 363 13.19 -14.16 -21.22
C PHE A 363 12.09 -13.39 -21.99
N PRO A 364 10.91 -14.01 -22.22
CA PRO A 364 9.79 -13.35 -22.90
C PRO A 364 9.33 -12.02 -22.24
N SER A 365 9.68 -11.81 -20.98
CA SER A 365 9.43 -10.56 -20.24
C SER A 365 10.45 -9.44 -20.51
N GLY A 366 11.46 -9.65 -21.35
CA GLY A 366 12.60 -8.74 -21.51
C GLY A 366 13.68 -8.89 -20.44
N GLN A 367 13.43 -9.65 -19.38
CA GLN A 367 14.43 -9.89 -18.33
C GLN A 367 15.62 -10.70 -18.86
N PHE A 368 16.82 -10.33 -18.42
CA PHE A 368 18.07 -11.06 -18.71
C PHE A 368 19.02 -11.03 -17.51
N SER A 369 20.07 -11.84 -17.53
CA SER A 369 21.10 -11.82 -16.49
C SER A 369 22.27 -10.93 -16.93
N TYR A 370 22.59 -9.92 -16.10
CA TYR A 370 23.75 -9.06 -16.36
C TYR A 370 25.09 -9.81 -16.40
N SER A 371 25.18 -10.96 -15.72
CA SER A 371 26.38 -11.79 -15.77
C SER A 371 26.67 -12.38 -17.14
N HIS A 372 25.69 -12.46 -18.04
CA HIS A 372 25.80 -13.05 -19.35
C HIS A 372 26.12 -12.05 -20.48
N VAL A 373 26.25 -10.76 -20.15
CA VAL A 373 26.52 -9.69 -21.13
C VAL A 373 27.95 -9.15 -21.08
N GLY A 374 28.82 -9.71 -20.23
CA GLY A 374 30.23 -9.31 -20.14
C GLY A 374 31.07 -9.81 -21.32
N PHE A 375 32.25 -9.22 -21.47
CA PHE A 375 33.20 -9.54 -22.53
C PHE A 375 34.54 -10.04 -21.97
N ALA A 376 35.27 -10.81 -22.76
CA ALA A 376 36.61 -11.29 -22.43
C ALA A 376 37.65 -10.15 -22.49
N ASN A 377 37.47 -9.21 -23.41
CA ASN A 377 38.39 -8.11 -23.65
C ASN A 377 37.65 -6.86 -24.20
N ASP A 378 38.38 -5.74 -24.26
CA ASP A 378 37.81 -4.48 -24.76
C ASP A 378 37.70 -4.43 -26.31
N GLU A 379 38.38 -5.28 -27.04
CA GLU A 379 38.23 -5.35 -28.49
C GLU A 379 36.85 -5.91 -28.88
N GLU A 380 36.42 -7.03 -28.26
CA GLU A 380 35.10 -7.60 -28.48
C GLU A 380 33.99 -6.62 -28.07
N ARG A 381 34.20 -5.95 -26.95
CA ARG A 381 33.27 -4.91 -26.46
C ARG A 381 33.17 -3.74 -27.42
N GLY A 382 34.30 -3.30 -28.00
CA GLY A 382 34.36 -2.23 -29.00
C GLY A 382 33.59 -2.60 -30.27
N LYS A 383 33.71 -3.83 -30.75
CA LYS A 383 32.95 -4.34 -31.91
C LYS A 383 31.45 -4.30 -31.66
N THR A 384 31.01 -4.67 -30.46
CA THR A 384 29.60 -4.60 -30.04
C THR A 384 29.12 -3.14 -29.96
N ARG A 385 29.94 -2.24 -29.42
CA ARG A 385 29.63 -0.81 -29.37
C ARG A 385 29.47 -0.24 -30.78
N SER A 386 30.39 -0.51 -31.71
CA SER A 386 30.28 0.01 -33.07
C SER A 386 29.03 -0.51 -33.81
N LYS A 387 28.60 -1.75 -33.54
CA LYS A 387 27.34 -2.27 -34.09
C LYS A 387 26.13 -1.55 -33.51
N TRP A 388 26.14 -1.28 -32.19
CA TRP A 388 25.10 -0.50 -31.57
C TRP A 388 25.02 0.92 -32.15
N ASP A 389 26.15 1.61 -32.24
CA ASP A 389 26.22 2.99 -32.77
C ASP A 389 25.66 3.05 -34.21
N ALA A 390 26.03 2.13 -35.08
CA ALA A 390 25.51 2.06 -36.44
C ALA A 390 23.98 1.79 -36.46
N PHE A 391 23.49 0.94 -35.59
CA PHE A 391 22.05 0.67 -35.49
C PHE A 391 21.32 1.85 -34.91
N ARG A 392 21.88 2.53 -33.87
CA ARG A 392 21.32 3.70 -33.22
C ARG A 392 20.98 4.82 -34.20
N GLU A 393 21.83 5.04 -35.21
CA GLU A 393 21.59 6.04 -36.26
C GLU A 393 20.34 5.75 -37.09
N THR A 394 19.87 4.50 -37.13
CA THR A 394 18.62 4.13 -37.81
C THR A 394 17.38 4.34 -36.95
N LEU A 395 17.54 4.53 -35.65
CA LEU A 395 16.44 4.69 -34.71
C LEU A 395 16.04 6.16 -34.63
N LYS A 396 14.71 6.42 -34.69
CA LYS A 396 14.14 7.74 -34.38
C LYS A 396 13.88 7.82 -32.88
N ILE A 397 14.93 8.07 -32.11
CA ILE A 397 14.82 8.20 -30.65
C ILE A 397 14.74 9.68 -30.32
N PRO A 398 13.79 10.11 -29.45
CA PRO A 398 13.75 11.49 -28.97
C PRO A 398 15.05 11.88 -28.26
N ASP A 399 15.51 13.11 -28.47
CA ASP A 399 16.58 13.69 -27.66
C ASP A 399 16.06 13.93 -26.23
N LEU A 400 16.95 13.72 -25.22
CA LEU A 400 16.65 13.92 -23.79
C LEU A 400 16.43 15.38 -23.46
#